data_bc77d8815884f1f9bfa5e2dcf9a2ddda
#
_entry.id   bc77d8815884f1f9bfa5e2dcf9a2ddda
#
_cell.length_a   1.000
_cell.length_b   1.000
_cell.length_c   1.000
_cell.angle_alpha   90.00
_cell.angle_beta   90.00
_cell.angle_gamma   90.00
#
_symmetry.space_group_name_H-M   'P 1'
#
loop_
_entity.id
_entity.type
_entity.pdbx_description
1 polymer ?
#
loop_
_entity_poly.entity_id
_entity_poly.type
_entity_poly.pdbx_seq_one_letter_code
_entity_poly.pdbx_strand_id
1 'polypeptide(L)'
;MTRYTSLTRALILGATLCLPAISHGAEYRMGIFAGSASKDNQTELKAMYKPLVDYIAKATGDAIKPEISQSFTNMDRHLGNSRYSIFLGPPHITAGAIEEGFEPVAKWNRPLFSLFIVPADSAYKTIADLKGTRLGVASRDTVAGPLCINALNKAGLKANKDFASVYEGKFADVMARQLAGNGLDALCIGPGAWKTMNEESPGKFRVVGESVRVSGFAFSIDSELSDPEKKKLTNVLIGMGQNPDGLRALKAITGSAAGATDTLATTGKEYFTANLMVAENKRRYNAQIPK
;
A
#
# COMPACT_ATOMS: atom_id res chain seq x y z
N MET A 1 76.18 -59.80 5.81
CA MET A 1 74.77 -60.22 5.74
C MET A 1 73.88 -58.98 6.02
N THR A 2 73.46 -58.34 4.94
CA THR A 2 72.79 -57.04 5.00
C THR A 2 71.32 -57.30 4.64
N ARG A 3 70.34 -56.99 5.54
CA ARG A 3 68.93 -57.08 5.27
C ARG A 3 68.41 -55.71 4.85
N TYR A 4 67.87 -55.64 3.64
CA TYR A 4 67.10 -54.51 3.15
C TYR A 4 65.62 -54.66 3.60
N THR A 5 65.08 -53.69 4.32
CA THR A 5 63.69 -53.57 4.62
C THR A 5 63.08 -52.52 3.67
N SER A 6 62.21 -52.93 2.79
CA SER A 6 61.44 -52.09 1.88
C SER A 6 60.25 -51.45 2.61
N LEU A 7 60.21 -50.12 2.70
CA LEU A 7 59.05 -49.35 3.14
C LEU A 7 58.10 -49.10 1.96
N THR A 8 56.93 -49.74 1.98
CA THR A 8 55.84 -49.44 1.05
C THR A 8 55.04 -48.26 1.58
N ARG A 9 55.12 -47.12 0.89
CA ARG A 9 54.28 -45.92 1.15
C ARG A 9 52.90 -46.15 0.51
N ALA A 10 51.88 -46.31 1.34
CA ALA A 10 50.47 -46.27 0.88
C ALA A 10 50.04 -44.83 0.68
N LEU A 11 49.74 -44.43 -0.56
CA LEU A 11 49.08 -43.18 -0.90
C LEU A 11 47.60 -43.32 -0.60
N ILE A 12 47.11 -42.67 0.44
CA ILE A 12 45.67 -42.52 0.70
C ILE A 12 45.16 -41.35 -0.15
N LEU A 13 44.50 -41.63 -1.26
CA LEU A 13 43.75 -40.65 -2.05
C LEU A 13 42.48 -40.26 -1.28
N GLY A 14 42.49 -39.14 -0.58
CA GLY A 14 41.31 -38.56 0.05
C GLY A 14 40.34 -38.03 -1.02
N ALA A 15 39.30 -38.78 -1.33
CA ALA A 15 38.19 -38.27 -2.14
C ALA A 15 37.36 -37.30 -1.28
N THR A 16 37.58 -35.99 -1.48
CA THR A 16 36.74 -34.96 -0.89
C THR A 16 35.37 -35.02 -1.58
N LEU A 17 34.39 -35.65 -0.93
CA LEU A 17 32.99 -35.57 -1.34
C LEU A 17 32.52 -34.09 -1.16
N CYS A 18 32.52 -33.32 -2.22
CA CYS A 18 31.76 -32.09 -2.30
C CYS A 18 30.25 -32.45 -2.27
N LEU A 19 29.66 -32.51 -1.08
CA LEU A 19 28.21 -32.51 -0.94
C LEU A 19 27.71 -31.17 -1.49
N PRO A 20 26.75 -31.16 -2.45
CA PRO A 20 26.11 -29.94 -2.85
C PRO A 20 25.47 -29.33 -1.61
N ALA A 21 25.87 -28.14 -1.21
CA ALA A 21 25.18 -27.36 -0.21
C ALA A 21 23.75 -27.15 -0.76
N ILE A 22 22.77 -27.82 -0.19
CA ILE A 22 21.35 -27.54 -0.45
C ILE A 22 21.15 -26.16 0.11
N SER A 23 21.27 -25.15 -0.75
CA SER A 23 20.90 -23.78 -0.42
C SER A 23 19.40 -23.78 -0.13
N HIS A 24 19.04 -23.89 1.13
CA HIS A 24 17.70 -23.54 1.55
C HIS A 24 17.55 -22.05 1.26
N GLY A 25 16.59 -21.68 0.40
CA GLY A 25 16.27 -20.28 0.14
C GLY A 25 16.00 -19.56 1.47
N ALA A 26 16.28 -18.28 1.53
CA ALA A 26 15.97 -17.48 2.71
C ALA A 26 14.44 -17.48 2.95
N GLU A 27 14.04 -17.21 4.19
CA GLU A 27 12.64 -17.01 4.54
C GLU A 27 12.44 -15.54 4.92
N TYR A 28 11.61 -14.82 4.15
CA TYR A 28 11.28 -13.43 4.41
C TYR A 28 9.86 -13.29 4.97
N ARG A 29 9.72 -12.51 6.01
CA ARG A 29 8.41 -12.08 6.51
C ARG A 29 7.99 -10.81 5.79
N MET A 30 6.79 -10.79 5.23
CA MET A 30 6.27 -9.64 4.49
C MET A 30 5.05 -9.05 5.20
N GLY A 31 5.20 -7.85 5.75
CA GLY A 31 4.11 -7.04 6.26
C GLY A 31 3.35 -6.36 5.12
N ILE A 32 2.02 -6.47 5.13
CA ILE A 32 1.16 -5.85 4.13
C ILE A 32 0.07 -5.05 4.84
N PHE A 33 0.04 -3.74 4.63
CA PHE A 33 -1.08 -2.93 5.06
C PHE A 33 -2.14 -2.86 3.97
N ALA A 34 -3.25 -3.57 4.17
CA ALA A 34 -4.34 -3.67 3.20
C ALA A 34 -5.29 -2.45 3.21
N GLY A 35 -5.17 -1.56 4.19
CA GLY A 35 -6.02 -0.39 4.31
C GLY A 35 -7.50 -0.72 4.50
N SER A 36 -8.36 0.13 3.97
CA SER A 36 -9.81 -0.10 3.88
C SER A 36 -10.17 -0.86 2.60
N ALA A 37 -9.45 -1.96 2.30
CA ALA A 37 -9.94 -2.86 1.26
C ALA A 37 -11.38 -3.23 1.60
N SER A 38 -12.27 -3.24 0.60
CA SER A 38 -13.70 -3.54 0.76
C SER A 38 -14.01 -4.97 1.28
N LYS A 39 -12.99 -5.67 1.75
CA LYS A 39 -13.03 -7.06 2.20
C LYS A 39 -12.62 -7.14 3.66
N ASP A 40 -13.58 -7.44 4.52
CA ASP A 40 -13.34 -7.65 5.96
C ASP A 40 -12.88 -9.09 6.28
N ASN A 41 -12.94 -10.00 5.29
CA ASN A 41 -12.63 -11.40 5.48
C ASN A 41 -11.14 -11.66 5.23
N GLN A 42 -10.42 -12.15 6.25
CA GLN A 42 -9.00 -12.50 6.17
C GLN A 42 -8.68 -13.53 5.08
N THR A 43 -9.59 -14.44 4.77
CA THR A 43 -9.42 -15.42 3.68
C THR A 43 -9.40 -14.74 2.32
N GLU A 44 -10.31 -13.80 2.10
CA GLU A 44 -10.35 -13.03 0.86
C GLU A 44 -9.16 -12.09 0.70
N LEU A 45 -8.71 -11.47 1.79
CA LEU A 45 -7.49 -10.66 1.79
C LEU A 45 -6.26 -11.50 1.43
N LYS A 46 -6.11 -12.67 2.04
CA LYS A 46 -5.03 -13.59 1.69
C LYS A 46 -5.09 -14.02 0.21
N ALA A 47 -6.27 -14.33 -0.30
CA ALA A 47 -6.46 -14.69 -1.72
C ALA A 47 -6.10 -13.53 -2.65
N MET A 48 -6.45 -12.28 -2.29
CA MET A 48 -6.13 -11.09 -3.06
C MET A 48 -4.62 -10.83 -3.15
N TYR A 49 -3.88 -11.01 -2.04
CA TYR A 49 -2.44 -10.79 -1.99
C TYR A 49 -1.59 -12.01 -2.39
N LYS A 50 -2.21 -13.19 -2.52
CA LYS A 50 -1.49 -14.42 -2.91
C LYS A 50 -0.69 -14.28 -4.21
N PRO A 51 -1.21 -13.70 -5.32
CA PRO A 51 -0.42 -13.51 -6.54
C PRO A 51 0.85 -12.68 -6.33
N LEU A 52 0.83 -11.70 -5.42
CA LEU A 52 2.01 -10.89 -5.08
C LEU A 52 3.05 -11.73 -4.33
N VAL A 53 2.62 -12.47 -3.33
CA VAL A 53 3.49 -13.36 -2.53
C VAL A 53 4.12 -14.42 -3.42
N ASP A 54 3.33 -15.09 -4.27
CA ASP A 54 3.81 -16.11 -5.21
C ASP A 54 4.81 -15.53 -6.24
N TYR A 55 4.55 -14.31 -6.74
CA TYR A 55 5.46 -13.62 -7.65
C TYR A 55 6.82 -13.38 -7.01
N ILE A 56 6.85 -12.78 -5.80
CA ILE A 56 8.10 -12.49 -5.11
C ILE A 56 8.84 -13.78 -4.78
N ALA A 57 8.15 -14.79 -4.22
CA ALA A 57 8.74 -16.08 -3.89
C ALA A 57 9.36 -16.77 -5.12
N LYS A 58 8.63 -16.81 -6.24
CA LYS A 58 9.12 -17.38 -7.50
C LYS A 58 10.33 -16.64 -8.06
N ALA A 59 10.30 -15.31 -8.02
CA ALA A 59 11.34 -14.47 -8.60
C ALA A 59 12.62 -14.44 -7.76
N THR A 60 12.53 -14.59 -6.43
CA THR A 60 13.67 -14.62 -5.52
C THR A 60 14.22 -16.03 -5.30
N GLY A 61 13.38 -17.05 -5.46
CA GLY A 61 13.67 -18.43 -5.05
C GLY A 61 13.58 -18.65 -3.53
N ASP A 62 12.97 -17.72 -2.79
CA ASP A 62 12.90 -17.72 -1.33
C ASP A 62 11.46 -17.95 -0.84
N ALA A 63 11.31 -18.34 0.42
CA ALA A 63 10.01 -18.45 1.06
C ALA A 63 9.53 -17.06 1.53
N ILE A 64 8.28 -16.68 1.17
CA ILE A 64 7.67 -15.43 1.62
C ILE A 64 6.50 -15.74 2.54
N LYS A 65 6.56 -15.26 3.78
CA LYS A 65 5.48 -15.39 4.78
C LYS A 65 4.71 -14.08 4.93
N PRO A 66 3.52 -13.94 4.33
CA PRO A 66 2.74 -12.71 4.41
C PRO A 66 2.02 -12.57 5.75
N GLU A 67 2.00 -11.37 6.29
CA GLU A 67 1.16 -10.93 7.39
C GLU A 67 0.36 -9.70 6.94
N ILE A 68 -0.97 -9.86 6.80
CA ILE A 68 -1.84 -8.83 6.25
C ILE A 68 -2.63 -8.19 7.38
N SER A 69 -2.55 -6.88 7.51
CA SER A 69 -3.28 -6.10 8.51
C SER A 69 -4.07 -4.96 7.88
N GLN A 70 -5.26 -4.71 8.43
CA GLN A 70 -6.06 -3.51 8.17
C GLN A 70 -6.01 -2.54 9.35
N SER A 71 -5.34 -2.91 10.44
CA SER A 71 -5.15 -2.08 11.62
C SER A 71 -3.85 -1.30 11.54
N PHE A 72 -3.96 0.04 11.54
CA PHE A 72 -2.81 0.93 11.62
C PHE A 72 -1.96 0.64 12.87
N THR A 73 -2.59 0.58 14.05
CA THR A 73 -1.91 0.36 15.33
C THR A 73 -1.15 -0.97 15.38
N ASN A 74 -1.73 -2.04 14.82
CA ASN A 74 -1.04 -3.33 14.78
C ASN A 74 0.16 -3.29 13.84
N MET A 75 0.02 -2.66 12.67
CA MET A 75 1.10 -2.56 11.70
C MET A 75 2.26 -1.71 12.23
N ASP A 76 1.96 -0.56 12.81
CA ASP A 76 2.94 0.34 13.43
C ASP A 76 3.76 -0.37 14.52
N ARG A 77 3.10 -1.09 15.43
CA ARG A 77 3.77 -1.91 16.45
C ARG A 77 4.65 -3.02 15.86
N HIS A 78 4.23 -3.64 14.76
CA HIS A 78 5.02 -4.71 14.14
C HIS A 78 6.23 -4.18 13.38
N LEU A 79 6.14 -2.98 12.80
CA LEU A 79 7.27 -2.29 12.21
C LEU A 79 8.34 -1.97 13.26
N GLY A 80 7.96 -1.35 14.38
CA GLY A 80 8.88 -1.00 15.47
C GLY A 80 9.54 -2.20 16.17
N ASN A 81 9.05 -3.42 15.96
CA ASN A 81 9.66 -4.65 16.48
C ASN A 81 10.52 -5.38 15.43
N SER A 82 10.90 -4.74 14.32
CA SER A 82 11.70 -5.33 13.21
C SER A 82 11.18 -6.70 12.78
N ARG A 83 9.84 -6.81 12.66
CA ARG A 83 9.19 -8.10 12.43
C ARG A 83 9.18 -8.54 10.98
N TYR A 84 9.43 -7.61 10.05
CA TYR A 84 9.33 -7.84 8.62
C TYR A 84 10.67 -7.62 7.91
N SER A 85 10.93 -8.43 6.90
CA SER A 85 12.03 -8.21 5.95
C SER A 85 11.57 -7.35 4.75
N ILE A 86 10.29 -7.42 4.43
CA ILE A 86 9.64 -6.68 3.35
C ILE A 86 8.36 -6.05 3.92
N PHE A 87 8.07 -4.83 3.51
CA PHE A 87 6.84 -4.13 3.90
C PHE A 87 6.18 -3.47 2.68
N LEU A 88 4.86 -3.62 2.55
CA LEU A 88 4.03 -2.92 1.56
C LEU A 88 3.02 -2.03 2.28
N GLY A 89 3.11 -0.73 2.08
CA GLY A 89 2.18 0.20 2.72
C GLY A 89 1.97 1.52 1.98
N PRO A 90 0.92 2.25 2.38
CA PRO A 90 0.64 3.60 1.89
C PRO A 90 1.64 4.62 2.45
N PRO A 91 1.72 5.82 1.85
CA PRO A 91 2.76 6.81 2.18
C PRO A 91 2.92 7.13 3.66
N HIS A 92 1.82 7.25 4.39
CA HIS A 92 1.86 7.63 5.82
C HIS A 92 2.39 6.52 6.74
N ILE A 93 2.25 5.25 6.33
CA ILE A 93 2.83 4.12 7.07
C ILE A 93 4.25 3.87 6.60
N THR A 94 4.51 4.00 5.29
CA THR A 94 5.86 3.91 4.73
C THR A 94 6.83 4.88 5.42
N ALA A 95 6.37 6.07 5.76
CA ALA A 95 7.24 7.03 6.44
C ALA A 95 7.53 6.63 7.89
N GLY A 96 6.56 6.06 8.63
CA GLY A 96 6.84 5.43 9.92
C GLY A 96 7.82 4.26 9.78
N ALA A 97 7.66 3.44 8.74
CA ALA A 97 8.60 2.35 8.46
C ALA A 97 10.04 2.85 8.22
N ILE A 98 10.22 4.01 7.57
CA ILE A 98 11.55 4.62 7.39
C ILE A 98 12.18 4.97 8.75
N GLU A 99 11.40 5.51 9.70
CA GLU A 99 11.87 5.83 11.05
C GLU A 99 12.28 4.56 11.82
N GLU A 100 11.68 3.42 11.49
CA GLU A 100 11.98 2.10 12.05
C GLU A 100 13.05 1.32 11.24
N GLY A 101 13.78 1.97 10.34
CA GLY A 101 14.91 1.38 9.63
C GLY A 101 14.56 0.66 8.33
N PHE A 102 13.39 0.91 7.73
CA PHE A 102 13.05 0.38 6.42
C PHE A 102 13.47 1.33 5.28
N GLU A 103 13.94 0.76 4.20
CA GLU A 103 14.31 1.48 2.97
C GLU A 103 13.24 1.27 1.89
N PRO A 104 12.45 2.30 1.50
CA PRO A 104 11.58 2.21 0.33
C PRO A 104 12.41 2.03 -0.93
N VAL A 105 12.16 0.95 -1.67
CA VAL A 105 12.91 0.61 -2.88
C VAL A 105 12.08 0.68 -4.16
N ALA A 106 10.78 0.39 -4.05
CA ALA A 106 9.87 0.45 -5.18
C ALA A 106 8.52 1.04 -4.78
N LYS A 107 7.87 1.76 -5.67
CA LYS A 107 6.52 2.32 -5.46
C LYS A 107 5.61 2.04 -6.65
N TRP A 108 4.32 2.03 -6.40
CA TRP A 108 3.35 2.02 -7.50
C TRP A 108 3.53 3.24 -8.39
N ASN A 109 3.46 3.05 -9.70
CA ASN A 109 3.53 4.11 -10.71
C ASN A 109 2.29 5.03 -10.72
N ARG A 110 1.40 4.89 -9.75
CA ARG A 110 0.20 5.70 -9.57
C ARG A 110 0.21 6.48 -8.27
N PRO A 111 -0.03 7.79 -8.36
CA PRO A 111 -0.25 8.61 -7.17
C PRO A 111 -1.59 8.28 -6.52
N LEU A 112 -1.69 8.55 -5.23
CA LEU A 112 -2.92 8.50 -4.45
C LEU A 112 -3.51 9.91 -4.33
N PHE A 113 -4.82 10.01 -4.45
CA PHE A 113 -5.57 11.26 -4.32
C PHE A 113 -7.03 10.95 -3.99
N SER A 114 -7.82 11.99 -3.72
CA SER A 114 -9.25 11.87 -3.44
C SER A 114 -10.04 12.74 -4.40
N LEU A 115 -11.26 12.31 -4.69
CA LEU A 115 -12.19 12.96 -5.61
C LEU A 115 -13.45 13.37 -4.86
N PHE A 116 -13.93 14.59 -5.13
CA PHE A 116 -15.21 15.07 -4.67
C PHE A 116 -16.28 14.79 -5.73
N ILE A 117 -17.32 14.08 -5.33
CA ILE A 117 -18.33 13.51 -6.20
C ILE A 117 -19.69 14.00 -5.75
N VAL A 118 -20.52 14.38 -6.69
CA VAL A 118 -21.89 14.87 -6.49
C VAL A 118 -22.84 14.23 -7.50
N PRO A 119 -24.18 14.25 -7.29
CA PRO A 119 -25.14 13.91 -8.32
C PRO A 119 -24.92 14.73 -9.60
N ALA A 120 -25.08 14.11 -10.76
CA ALA A 120 -24.79 14.74 -12.06
C ALA A 120 -25.64 15.99 -12.33
N ASP A 121 -26.88 15.99 -11.84
CA ASP A 121 -27.89 17.05 -11.98
C ASP A 121 -27.80 18.12 -10.89
N SER A 122 -26.90 17.97 -9.89
CA SER A 122 -26.72 18.95 -8.81
C SER A 122 -26.15 20.28 -9.33
N ALA A 123 -26.41 21.36 -8.61
CA ALA A 123 -25.87 22.69 -8.95
C ALA A 123 -24.37 22.88 -8.58
N TYR A 124 -23.79 21.99 -7.78
CA TYR A 124 -22.41 22.11 -7.26
C TYR A 124 -21.41 21.96 -8.40
N LYS A 125 -20.48 22.88 -8.59
CA LYS A 125 -19.46 22.87 -9.66
C LYS A 125 -18.05 22.75 -9.13
N THR A 126 -17.80 23.13 -7.88
CA THR A 126 -16.50 23.17 -7.23
C THR A 126 -16.60 22.61 -5.81
N ILE A 127 -15.46 22.37 -5.17
CA ILE A 127 -15.41 21.99 -3.74
C ILE A 127 -16.00 23.08 -2.85
N ALA A 128 -15.81 24.36 -3.21
CA ALA A 128 -16.33 25.49 -2.42
C ALA A 128 -17.86 25.53 -2.38
N ASP A 129 -18.55 25.06 -3.43
CA ASP A 129 -20.01 25.02 -3.51
C ASP A 129 -20.63 23.99 -2.55
N LEU A 130 -19.82 23.10 -1.96
CA LEU A 130 -20.28 22.08 -1.02
C LEU A 130 -20.57 22.62 0.38
N LYS A 131 -20.42 23.93 0.62
CA LYS A 131 -20.79 24.54 1.89
C LYS A 131 -22.26 24.30 2.20
N GLY A 132 -22.55 23.88 3.46
CA GLY A 132 -23.91 23.61 3.92
C GLY A 132 -24.46 22.22 3.53
N THR A 133 -23.73 21.42 2.78
CA THR A 133 -24.15 20.08 2.35
C THR A 133 -23.96 19.01 3.43
N ARG A 134 -24.56 17.83 3.20
CA ARG A 134 -24.29 16.58 3.92
C ARG A 134 -23.17 15.86 3.17
N LEU A 135 -21.96 15.85 3.75
CA LEU A 135 -20.76 15.33 3.10
C LEU A 135 -20.35 13.97 3.66
N GLY A 136 -20.17 12.99 2.78
CA GLY A 136 -19.48 11.74 3.11
C GLY A 136 -17.98 11.87 2.84
N VAL A 137 -17.13 11.47 3.80
CA VAL A 137 -15.68 11.45 3.65
C VAL A 137 -15.13 10.07 3.92
N ALA A 138 -14.07 9.68 3.21
CA ALA A 138 -13.37 8.43 3.47
C ALA A 138 -12.79 8.41 4.88
N SER A 139 -12.67 7.20 5.46
CA SER A 139 -12.14 7.01 6.82
C SER A 139 -10.76 7.66 7.02
N ARG A 140 -10.57 8.21 8.22
CA ARG A 140 -9.29 8.78 8.71
C ARG A 140 -8.13 7.80 8.71
N ASP A 141 -8.42 6.51 8.73
CA ASP A 141 -7.40 5.45 8.71
C ASP A 141 -6.90 5.15 7.30
N THR A 142 -7.49 5.78 6.28
CA THR A 142 -7.02 5.71 4.88
C THR A 142 -6.23 6.95 4.50
N VAL A 143 -5.52 6.89 3.38
CA VAL A 143 -4.90 8.11 2.81
C VAL A 143 -5.97 9.07 2.29
N ALA A 144 -7.08 8.54 1.78
CA ALA A 144 -8.13 9.35 1.16
C ALA A 144 -8.80 10.31 2.16
N GLY A 145 -9.09 9.88 3.38
CA GLY A 145 -9.74 10.74 4.38
C GLY A 145 -8.97 12.03 4.68
N PRO A 146 -7.71 11.95 5.15
CA PRO A 146 -6.88 13.14 5.35
C PRO A 146 -6.71 14.01 4.10
N LEU A 147 -6.65 13.43 2.90
CA LEU A 147 -6.59 14.18 1.65
C LEU A 147 -7.90 14.94 1.36
N CYS A 148 -9.05 14.37 1.70
CA CYS A 148 -10.34 15.07 1.63
C CYS A 148 -10.33 16.32 2.50
N ILE A 149 -9.91 16.18 3.77
CA ILE A 149 -9.85 17.31 4.72
C ILE A 149 -8.85 18.38 4.25
N ASN A 150 -7.71 17.98 3.69
CA ASN A 150 -6.76 18.94 3.11
C ASN A 150 -7.39 19.75 1.97
N ALA A 151 -8.10 19.09 1.07
CA ALA A 151 -8.74 19.77 -0.07
C ALA A 151 -9.86 20.70 0.38
N LEU A 152 -10.67 20.32 1.36
CA LEU A 152 -11.67 21.21 1.98
C LEU A 152 -11.01 22.47 2.57
N ASN A 153 -9.97 22.29 3.38
CA ASN A 153 -9.25 23.41 3.99
C ASN A 153 -8.65 24.36 2.94
N LYS A 154 -8.12 23.81 1.83
CA LYS A 154 -7.62 24.63 0.71
C LYS A 154 -8.73 25.39 0.00
N ALA A 155 -9.95 24.85 -0.05
CA ALA A 155 -11.13 25.53 -0.57
C ALA A 155 -11.77 26.50 0.45
N GLY A 156 -11.15 26.72 1.62
CA GLY A 156 -11.65 27.61 2.68
C GLY A 156 -12.76 27.00 3.53
N LEU A 157 -13.01 25.70 3.43
CA LEU A 157 -14.06 25.00 4.16
C LEU A 157 -13.50 24.17 5.32
N LYS A 158 -14.22 24.13 6.44
CA LYS A 158 -13.93 23.30 7.62
C LYS A 158 -15.04 22.27 7.84
N ALA A 159 -14.68 21.00 7.92
CA ALA A 159 -15.65 19.92 8.03
C ALA A 159 -16.58 20.06 9.24
N ASN A 160 -16.06 20.51 10.39
CA ASN A 160 -16.83 20.69 11.62
C ASN A 160 -17.69 21.97 11.69
N LYS A 161 -17.65 22.83 10.66
CA LYS A 161 -18.32 24.16 10.73
C LYS A 161 -19.16 24.49 9.52
N ASP A 162 -18.70 24.11 8.32
CA ASP A 162 -19.25 24.62 7.07
C ASP A 162 -20.20 23.63 6.38
N PHE A 163 -20.53 22.50 7.03
CA PHE A 163 -21.40 21.45 6.50
C PHE A 163 -22.61 21.22 7.41
N ALA A 164 -23.74 20.83 6.83
CA ALA A 164 -24.91 20.41 7.59
C ALA A 164 -24.63 19.16 8.44
N SER A 165 -23.87 18.23 7.84
CA SER A 165 -23.30 17.07 8.53
C SER A 165 -22.10 16.52 7.77
N VAL A 166 -21.19 15.85 8.48
CA VAL A 166 -20.10 15.09 7.87
C VAL A 166 -20.16 13.67 8.39
N TYR A 167 -20.26 12.73 7.45
CA TYR A 167 -20.26 11.31 7.72
C TYR A 167 -18.93 10.69 7.33
N GLU A 168 -18.23 10.10 8.29
CA GLU A 168 -17.03 9.32 8.03
C GLU A 168 -17.41 7.89 7.66
N GLY A 169 -17.07 7.45 6.44
CA GLY A 169 -17.39 6.11 5.95
C GLY A 169 -16.16 5.23 5.80
N LYS A 170 -16.20 4.02 6.39
CA LYS A 170 -15.17 3.00 6.16
C LYS A 170 -15.31 2.39 4.75
N PHE A 171 -16.54 2.22 4.27
CA PHE A 171 -16.86 1.56 3.00
C PHE A 171 -17.43 2.55 2.00
N ALA A 172 -16.76 2.68 0.86
CA ALA A 172 -17.16 3.61 -0.19
C ALA A 172 -18.49 3.25 -0.85
N ASP A 173 -18.82 1.97 -0.98
CA ASP A 173 -20.07 1.47 -1.53
C ASP A 173 -21.29 1.84 -0.66
N VAL A 174 -21.13 1.83 0.67
CA VAL A 174 -22.19 2.29 1.60
C VAL A 174 -22.43 3.78 1.40
N MET A 175 -21.37 4.59 1.32
CA MET A 175 -21.50 6.02 1.07
C MET A 175 -22.10 6.32 -0.31
N ALA A 176 -21.73 5.54 -1.33
CA ALA A 176 -22.29 5.67 -2.67
C ALA A 176 -23.80 5.41 -2.70
N ARG A 177 -24.29 4.40 -1.98
CA ARG A 177 -25.73 4.15 -1.79
C ARG A 177 -26.43 5.29 -1.07
N GLN A 178 -25.80 5.90 -0.05
CA GLN A 178 -26.36 7.07 0.64
C GLN A 178 -26.44 8.29 -0.27
N LEU A 179 -25.44 8.52 -1.13
CA LEU A 179 -25.51 9.59 -2.14
C LEU A 179 -26.63 9.34 -3.15
N ALA A 180 -26.74 8.10 -3.66
CA ALA A 180 -27.80 7.72 -4.60
C ALA A 180 -29.21 7.83 -4.01
N GLY A 181 -29.34 7.57 -2.71
CA GLY A 181 -30.59 7.64 -1.95
C GLY A 181 -30.88 9.00 -1.30
N ASN A 182 -30.18 10.06 -1.69
CA ASN A 182 -30.30 11.42 -1.13
C ASN A 182 -30.02 11.50 0.40
N GLY A 183 -29.30 10.54 0.98
CA GLY A 183 -28.82 10.60 2.36
C GLY A 183 -27.61 11.52 2.51
N LEU A 184 -26.83 11.66 1.43
CA LEU A 184 -25.70 12.58 1.29
C LEU A 184 -25.89 13.45 0.04
N ASP A 185 -25.26 14.62 0.02
CA ASP A 185 -25.26 15.56 -1.10
C ASP A 185 -23.94 15.50 -1.89
N ALA A 186 -22.85 15.10 -1.21
CA ALA A 186 -21.53 14.95 -1.81
C ALA A 186 -20.73 13.83 -1.11
N LEU A 187 -19.76 13.27 -1.85
CA LEU A 187 -18.76 12.32 -1.32
C LEU A 187 -17.34 12.82 -1.58
N CYS A 188 -16.42 12.45 -0.69
CA CYS A 188 -14.99 12.52 -0.98
C CYS A 188 -14.38 11.14 -0.76
N ILE A 189 -13.94 10.49 -1.84
CA ILE A 189 -13.45 9.10 -1.87
C ILE A 189 -12.24 8.95 -2.80
N GLY A 190 -11.52 7.84 -2.71
CA GLY A 190 -10.41 7.52 -3.61
C GLY A 190 -10.87 7.17 -5.03
N PRO A 191 -9.97 7.29 -6.04
CA PRO A 191 -10.32 7.11 -7.45
C PRO A 191 -10.75 5.68 -7.80
N GLY A 192 -10.28 4.66 -7.06
CA GLY A 192 -10.71 3.28 -7.26
C GLY A 192 -12.21 3.10 -6.91
N ALA A 193 -12.62 3.65 -5.76
CA ALA A 193 -14.01 3.62 -5.33
C ALA A 193 -14.93 4.43 -6.28
N TRP A 194 -14.46 5.59 -6.74
CA TRP A 194 -15.17 6.36 -7.76
C TRP A 194 -15.39 5.55 -9.04
N LYS A 195 -14.36 4.87 -9.52
CA LYS A 195 -14.45 4.06 -10.74
C LYS A 195 -15.55 3.00 -10.61
N THR A 196 -15.53 2.21 -9.53
CA THR A 196 -16.57 1.20 -9.27
C THR A 196 -17.97 1.83 -9.23
N MET A 197 -18.12 2.94 -8.49
CA MET A 197 -19.38 3.65 -8.39
C MET A 197 -19.89 4.15 -9.75
N ASN A 198 -19.01 4.67 -10.60
CA ASN A 198 -19.37 5.17 -11.93
C ASN A 198 -19.68 4.04 -12.91
N GLU A 199 -19.06 2.88 -12.77
CA GLU A 199 -19.39 1.66 -13.55
C GLU A 199 -20.75 1.08 -13.17
N GLU A 200 -21.09 1.06 -11.88
CA GLU A 200 -22.37 0.58 -11.37
C GLU A 200 -23.54 1.54 -11.66
N SER A 201 -23.27 2.83 -11.81
CA SER A 201 -24.27 3.87 -12.05
C SER A 201 -23.78 4.92 -13.06
N PRO A 202 -23.63 4.54 -14.35
CA PRO A 202 -23.10 5.43 -15.37
C PRO A 202 -23.91 6.72 -15.51
N GLY A 203 -23.22 7.86 -15.51
CA GLY A 203 -23.82 9.17 -15.73
C GLY A 203 -24.66 9.75 -14.59
N LYS A 204 -24.86 9.01 -13.48
CA LYS A 204 -25.62 9.51 -12.33
C LYS A 204 -24.83 10.49 -11.45
N PHE A 205 -23.51 10.45 -11.52
CA PHE A 205 -22.62 11.23 -10.67
C PHE A 205 -21.51 11.89 -11.49
N ARG A 206 -20.91 12.92 -10.94
CA ARG A 206 -19.76 13.60 -11.55
C ARG A 206 -18.77 14.10 -10.50
N VAL A 207 -17.53 14.30 -10.93
CA VAL A 207 -16.46 14.87 -10.11
C VAL A 207 -16.51 16.39 -10.19
N VAL A 208 -16.39 17.06 -9.04
CA VAL A 208 -16.34 18.54 -8.91
C VAL A 208 -15.01 19.04 -8.37
N GLY A 209 -14.09 18.16 -8.02
CA GLY A 209 -12.75 18.54 -7.59
C GLY A 209 -11.92 17.35 -7.14
N GLU A 210 -10.63 17.58 -6.98
CA GLU A 210 -9.69 16.57 -6.48
C GLU A 210 -8.77 17.16 -5.40
N SER A 211 -8.22 16.28 -4.58
CA SER A 211 -7.17 16.62 -3.62
C SER A 211 -5.81 16.74 -4.31
N VAL A 212 -4.80 17.19 -3.55
CA VAL A 212 -3.40 17.00 -3.95
C VAL A 212 -3.09 15.52 -4.13
N ARG A 213 -2.19 15.23 -5.06
CA ARG A 213 -1.69 13.88 -5.34
C ARG A 213 -0.46 13.59 -4.48
N VAL A 214 -0.40 12.41 -3.88
CA VAL A 214 0.74 11.92 -3.10
C VAL A 214 1.28 10.63 -3.72
N SER A 215 2.49 10.21 -3.33
CA SER A 215 3.11 8.98 -3.84
C SER A 215 2.21 7.75 -3.62
N GLY A 216 2.37 6.77 -4.48
CA GLY A 216 1.69 5.47 -4.36
C GLY A 216 2.19 4.65 -3.16
N PHE A 217 1.63 3.46 -2.99
CA PHE A 217 2.16 2.49 -2.03
C PHE A 217 3.61 2.17 -2.33
N ALA A 218 4.40 1.96 -1.29
CA ALA A 218 5.79 1.54 -1.41
C ALA A 218 6.00 0.11 -0.93
N PHE A 219 6.90 -0.56 -1.61
CA PHE A 219 7.62 -1.70 -1.09
C PHE A 219 8.88 -1.18 -0.41
N SER A 220 9.03 -1.49 0.86
CA SER A 220 10.21 -1.18 1.66
C SER A 220 10.86 -2.47 2.12
N ILE A 221 12.16 -2.46 2.27
CA ILE A 221 12.94 -3.60 2.77
C ILE A 221 13.67 -3.19 4.04
N ASP A 222 13.93 -4.15 4.92
CA ASP A 222 14.67 -3.92 6.15
C ASP A 222 16.12 -3.52 5.81
N SER A 223 16.60 -2.43 6.41
CA SER A 223 17.97 -1.93 6.20
C SER A 223 19.04 -2.86 6.76
N GLU A 224 18.70 -3.76 7.67
CA GLU A 224 19.64 -4.74 8.24
C GLU A 224 19.87 -5.97 7.35
N LEU A 225 19.08 -6.15 6.28
CA LEU A 225 19.36 -7.20 5.29
C LEU A 225 20.73 -7.00 4.64
N SER A 226 21.41 -8.10 4.31
CA SER A 226 22.67 -8.04 3.59
C SER A 226 22.53 -7.38 2.21
N ASP A 227 23.60 -6.75 1.71
CA ASP A 227 23.58 -6.10 0.39
C ASP A 227 23.11 -7.03 -0.76
N PRO A 228 23.53 -8.33 -0.81
CA PRO A 228 23.00 -9.25 -1.82
C PRO A 228 21.48 -9.46 -1.72
N GLU A 229 20.93 -9.55 -0.50
CA GLU A 229 19.49 -9.72 -0.28
C GLU A 229 18.73 -8.46 -0.67
N LYS A 230 19.20 -7.28 -0.24
CA LYS A 230 18.63 -5.98 -0.64
C LYS A 230 18.60 -5.86 -2.15
N LYS A 231 19.70 -6.15 -2.83
CA LYS A 231 19.79 -6.09 -4.29
C LYS A 231 18.82 -7.06 -4.96
N LYS A 232 18.75 -8.29 -4.47
CA LYS A 232 17.82 -9.33 -4.98
C LYS A 232 16.37 -8.88 -4.88
N LEU A 233 15.94 -8.45 -3.69
CA LEU A 233 14.57 -7.99 -3.44
C LEU A 233 14.23 -6.74 -4.26
N THR A 234 15.13 -5.75 -4.29
CA THR A 234 14.94 -4.52 -5.06
C THR A 234 14.74 -4.80 -6.54
N ASN A 235 15.55 -5.68 -7.13
CA ASN A 235 15.44 -6.06 -8.55
C ASN A 235 14.11 -6.75 -8.88
N VAL A 236 13.54 -7.50 -7.95
CA VAL A 236 12.22 -8.15 -8.13
C VAL A 236 11.07 -7.16 -7.97
N LEU A 237 11.22 -6.17 -7.10
CA LEU A 237 10.16 -5.23 -6.75
C LEU A 237 10.06 -4.03 -7.70
N ILE A 238 11.13 -3.71 -8.45
CA ILE A 238 11.12 -2.66 -9.47
C ILE A 238 10.74 -3.27 -10.83
N GLY A 239 9.90 -2.59 -11.60
CA GLY A 239 9.50 -3.03 -12.94
C GLY A 239 8.57 -4.26 -12.92
N MET A 240 7.82 -4.47 -11.85
CA MET A 240 6.89 -5.60 -11.75
C MET A 240 5.92 -5.68 -12.93
N GLY A 241 5.50 -4.53 -13.46
CA GLY A 241 4.57 -4.46 -14.58
C GLY A 241 5.13 -4.99 -15.90
N GLN A 242 6.44 -5.07 -16.03
CA GLN A 242 7.13 -5.60 -17.21
C GLN A 242 7.18 -7.13 -17.20
N ASN A 243 6.89 -7.76 -16.06
CA ASN A 243 6.76 -9.20 -15.93
C ASN A 243 5.28 -9.60 -15.90
N PRO A 244 4.81 -10.58 -16.70
CA PRO A 244 3.39 -10.98 -16.73
C PRO A 244 2.85 -11.43 -15.37
N ASP A 245 3.63 -12.13 -14.55
CA ASP A 245 3.23 -12.57 -13.22
C ASP A 245 3.17 -11.37 -12.25
N GLY A 246 4.15 -10.46 -12.33
CA GLY A 246 4.19 -9.22 -11.55
C GLY A 246 3.03 -8.27 -11.89
N LEU A 247 2.71 -8.09 -13.18
CA LEU A 247 1.55 -7.31 -13.61
C LEU A 247 0.24 -7.92 -13.10
N ARG A 248 0.11 -9.26 -13.12
CA ARG A 248 -1.05 -9.96 -12.57
C ARG A 248 -1.18 -9.72 -11.06
N ALA A 249 -0.06 -9.76 -10.35
CA ALA A 249 0.01 -9.47 -8.93
C ALA A 249 -0.44 -8.03 -8.61
N LEU A 250 0.08 -7.04 -9.34
CA LEU A 250 -0.33 -5.64 -9.19
C LEU A 250 -1.83 -5.45 -9.46
N LYS A 251 -2.36 -6.04 -10.54
CA LYS A 251 -3.80 -5.96 -10.85
C LYS A 251 -4.67 -6.58 -9.78
N ALA A 252 -4.24 -7.68 -9.17
CA ALA A 252 -4.99 -8.35 -8.10
C ALA A 252 -5.17 -7.44 -6.87
N ILE A 253 -4.11 -6.71 -6.48
CA ILE A 253 -4.11 -5.88 -5.26
C ILE A 253 -4.58 -4.45 -5.48
N THR A 254 -4.52 -3.93 -6.70
CA THR A 254 -4.86 -2.53 -6.99
C THR A 254 -6.16 -2.36 -7.78
N GLY A 255 -6.75 -3.46 -8.24
CA GLY A 255 -7.87 -3.45 -9.17
C GLY A 255 -7.44 -3.21 -10.63
N SER A 256 -8.17 -3.81 -11.56
CA SER A 256 -7.74 -3.92 -12.97
C SER A 256 -7.71 -2.61 -13.75
N ALA A 257 -8.56 -1.64 -13.41
CA ALA A 257 -8.78 -0.51 -14.30
C ALA A 257 -8.34 0.86 -13.75
N ALA A 258 -8.12 0.98 -12.46
CA ALA A 258 -7.59 2.20 -11.82
C ALA A 258 -6.30 1.92 -11.03
N GLY A 259 -5.80 0.69 -11.10
CA GLY A 259 -4.68 0.21 -10.33
C GLY A 259 -3.31 0.60 -10.89
N ALA A 260 -2.27 0.32 -10.12
CA ALA A 260 -0.90 0.40 -10.62
C ALA A 260 -0.68 -0.62 -11.73
N THR A 261 -0.01 -0.20 -12.79
CA THR A 261 0.38 -1.04 -13.92
C THR A 261 1.84 -1.41 -13.89
N ASP A 262 2.63 -0.74 -13.04
CA ASP A 262 4.05 -1.00 -12.85
C ASP A 262 4.51 -0.49 -11.47
N THR A 263 5.74 -0.82 -11.11
CA THR A 263 6.46 -0.31 -9.95
C THR A 263 7.73 0.42 -10.41
N LEU A 264 7.94 1.59 -9.85
CA LEU A 264 9.08 2.45 -10.13
C LEU A 264 10.04 2.46 -8.95
N ALA A 265 11.33 2.60 -9.22
CA ALA A 265 12.31 2.87 -8.17
C ALA A 265 11.91 4.11 -7.36
N THR A 266 12.17 4.07 -6.07
CA THR A 266 11.90 5.20 -5.17
C THR A 266 13.00 5.34 -4.12
N THR A 267 13.00 6.50 -3.48
CA THR A 267 13.82 6.76 -2.30
C THR A 267 12.93 7.25 -1.17
N GLY A 268 13.40 7.19 0.07
CA GLY A 268 12.63 7.65 1.23
C GLY A 268 12.21 9.12 1.20
N LYS A 269 12.90 9.97 0.43
CA LYS A 269 12.70 11.45 0.43
C LYS A 269 11.26 11.87 0.12
N GLU A 270 10.63 11.29 -0.88
CA GLU A 270 9.27 11.64 -1.29
C GLU A 270 8.21 11.23 -0.25
N TYR A 271 8.48 10.16 0.51
CA TYR A 271 7.60 9.71 1.59
C TYR A 271 7.72 10.59 2.84
N PHE A 272 8.90 11.17 3.09
CA PHE A 272 9.10 12.12 4.19
C PHE A 272 8.20 13.35 4.04
N THR A 273 8.18 13.96 2.86
CA THR A 273 7.33 15.12 2.57
C THR A 273 5.84 14.75 2.58
N ALA A 274 5.47 13.63 1.99
CA ALA A 274 4.11 13.14 1.99
C ALA A 274 3.62 12.81 3.40
N ASN A 275 4.47 12.29 4.27
CA ASN A 275 4.14 11.97 5.64
C ASN A 275 3.82 13.20 6.47
N LEU A 276 4.68 14.21 6.45
CA LEU A 276 4.41 15.47 7.15
C LEU A 276 3.05 16.04 6.77
N MET A 277 2.73 16.02 5.48
CA MET A 277 1.44 16.46 4.96
C MET A 277 0.29 15.55 5.43
N VAL A 278 0.44 14.22 5.37
CA VAL A 278 -0.62 13.29 5.78
C VAL A 278 -0.78 13.29 7.30
N ALA A 279 0.30 13.34 8.08
CA ALA A 279 0.24 13.45 9.53
C ALA A 279 -0.43 14.76 9.99
N GLU A 280 -0.13 15.88 9.35
CA GLU A 280 -0.79 17.15 9.62
C GLU A 280 -2.28 17.08 9.21
N ASN A 281 -2.61 16.52 8.07
CA ASN A 281 -3.99 16.35 7.63
C ASN A 281 -4.75 15.39 8.53
N LYS A 282 -4.12 14.34 9.06
CA LYS A 282 -4.75 13.44 10.05
C LYS A 282 -5.05 14.15 11.36
N ARG A 283 -4.15 15.00 11.84
CA ARG A 283 -4.42 15.86 13.02
C ARG A 283 -5.59 16.80 12.75
N ARG A 284 -5.62 17.46 11.58
CA ARG A 284 -6.73 18.32 11.17
C ARG A 284 -8.04 17.54 11.01
N TYR A 285 -7.98 16.34 10.47
CA TYR A 285 -9.13 15.45 10.35
C TYR A 285 -9.71 15.17 11.75
N ASN A 286 -8.89 14.72 12.68
CA ASN A 286 -9.33 14.39 14.04
C ASN A 286 -9.89 15.60 14.79
N ALA A 287 -9.36 16.82 14.54
CA ALA A 287 -9.85 18.05 15.12
C ALA A 287 -11.20 18.52 14.53
N GLN A 288 -11.47 18.20 13.27
CA GLN A 288 -12.68 18.64 12.56
C GLN A 288 -13.80 17.60 12.55
N ILE A 289 -13.46 16.34 12.68
CA ILE A 289 -14.43 15.22 12.74
C ILE A 289 -14.08 14.39 13.99
N PRO A 290 -14.56 14.76 15.17
CA PRO A 290 -14.35 13.98 16.38
C PRO A 290 -14.99 12.58 16.25
N LYS A 291 -14.43 11.61 17.01
CA LYS A 291 -14.93 10.23 17.02
C LYS A 291 -16.30 10.16 17.68
#